data_c9ad2988c8f69f5036aa227914a0c57d
#
_entry.id   c9ad2988c8f69f5036aa227914a0c57d
#
_cell.length_a   1.000
_cell.length_b   1.000
_cell.length_c   1.000
_cell.angle_alpha   90.00
_cell.angle_beta   90.00
_cell.angle_gamma   90.00
#
_symmetry.space_group_name_H-M   'P 1'
#
loop_
_entity.id
_entity.type
_entity.pdbx_description
1 polymer ?
#
loop_
_entity_poly.entity_id
_entity_poly.type
_entity_poly.pdbx_seq_one_letter_code
_entity_poly.pdbx_strand_id
1 'polypeptide(L)'
;MCCEQRLKELRRLGVKQVYSFGSVIIEKGLRVVGKGHAAVVVLVRHETAGVTGLKVRRADSKRDSLEGEAVLMKIAEKTGFVPRVYAYSRNLIVRDFIDGFTLEELASLATPPSLRKAFVKLINAAFELDRIGIDIIEMSRPNRQVVFMCGDAEKPYFIDLETARLSPSPSNVSRIISAIVKGYAKMRTSTAEQKKEDVHKLISLAREYKRSIDETARRNIVMQIINTILHMELPDIGF
;
A
#
# COMPACT_ATOMS: atom_id res chain seq x y z
N MET A 1 -23.68 17.40 7.99
CA MET A 1 -23.03 18.09 6.83
C MET A 1 -23.97 17.99 5.64
N CYS A 2 -24.39 19.10 5.06
CA CYS A 2 -25.39 19.11 3.99
C CYS A 2 -24.86 18.51 2.70
N CYS A 3 -25.64 17.67 1.99
CA CYS A 3 -25.29 17.07 0.70
C CYS A 3 -24.84 18.11 -0.33
N GLU A 4 -25.42 19.30 -0.30
CA GLU A 4 -25.02 20.41 -1.18
C GLU A 4 -23.56 20.83 -1.00
N GLN A 5 -23.05 20.87 0.23
CA GLN A 5 -21.65 21.25 0.48
C GLN A 5 -20.70 20.23 -0.14
N ARG A 6 -21.01 18.93 -0.05
CA ARG A 6 -20.22 17.87 -0.68
C ARG A 6 -20.27 17.95 -2.20
N LEU A 7 -21.41 18.26 -2.79
CA LEU A 7 -21.55 18.46 -4.23
C LEU A 7 -20.74 19.67 -4.73
N LYS A 8 -20.77 20.78 -3.99
CA LYS A 8 -19.93 21.95 -4.30
C LYS A 8 -18.44 21.61 -4.21
N GLU A 9 -18.04 20.86 -3.19
CA GLU A 9 -16.67 20.41 -2.98
C GLU A 9 -16.20 19.51 -4.14
N LEU A 10 -17.00 18.53 -4.57
CA LEU A 10 -16.73 17.66 -5.73
C LEU A 10 -16.51 18.48 -7.01
N ARG A 11 -17.42 19.41 -7.31
CA ARG A 11 -17.31 20.26 -8.52
C ARG A 11 -16.05 21.12 -8.49
N ARG A 12 -15.71 21.69 -7.33
CA ARG A 12 -14.50 22.52 -7.16
C ARG A 12 -13.21 21.72 -7.38
N LEU A 13 -13.23 20.42 -7.06
CA LEU A 13 -12.10 19.52 -7.30
C LEU A 13 -12.12 18.91 -8.71
N GLY A 14 -12.91 19.41 -9.65
CA GLY A 14 -12.92 18.95 -11.04
C GLY A 14 -13.60 17.61 -11.28
N VAL A 15 -14.37 17.07 -10.32
CA VAL A 15 -15.11 15.82 -10.49
C VAL A 15 -16.35 16.06 -11.33
N LYS A 16 -16.44 15.41 -12.49
CA LYS A 16 -17.56 15.55 -13.45
C LYS A 16 -18.58 14.43 -13.32
N GLN A 17 -18.14 13.23 -12.98
CA GLN A 17 -19.01 12.05 -12.93
C GLN A 17 -18.49 11.06 -11.87
N VAL A 18 -19.41 10.37 -11.20
CA VAL A 18 -19.13 9.27 -10.27
C VAL A 18 -19.66 7.99 -10.89
N TYR A 19 -18.85 6.93 -10.88
CA TYR A 19 -19.23 5.63 -11.42
C TYR A 19 -19.63 4.67 -10.30
N SER A 20 -20.68 3.87 -10.55
CA SER A 20 -20.98 2.69 -9.74
C SER A 20 -20.08 1.54 -10.21
N PHE A 21 -18.92 1.39 -9.56
CA PHE A 21 -17.89 0.42 -9.95
C PHE A 21 -17.18 -0.15 -8.72
N GLY A 22 -16.76 -1.41 -8.79
CA GLY A 22 -15.99 -2.10 -7.75
C GLY A 22 -16.70 -3.32 -7.19
N SER A 23 -16.05 -3.98 -6.23
CA SER A 23 -16.51 -5.23 -5.62
C SER A 23 -17.39 -5.02 -4.39
N VAL A 24 -17.33 -3.84 -3.76
CA VAL A 24 -18.08 -3.56 -2.53
C VAL A 24 -19.43 -2.95 -2.87
N ILE A 25 -20.51 -3.60 -2.42
CA ILE A 25 -21.89 -3.11 -2.57
C ILE A 25 -22.24 -2.27 -1.35
N ILE A 26 -22.76 -1.06 -1.58
CA ILE A 26 -23.31 -0.17 -0.56
C ILE A 26 -24.84 -0.04 -0.73
N GLU A 27 -25.43 0.89 0.00
CA GLU A 27 -26.89 1.11 -0.04
C GLU A 27 -27.45 1.27 -1.46
N LYS A 28 -28.63 0.73 -1.70
CA LYS A 28 -29.35 0.76 -2.99
C LYS A 28 -28.61 0.09 -4.16
N GLY A 29 -27.71 -0.86 -3.86
CA GLY A 29 -27.00 -1.63 -4.88
C GLY A 29 -25.88 -0.88 -5.59
N LEU A 30 -25.50 0.32 -5.13
CA LEU A 30 -24.36 1.04 -5.67
C LEU A 30 -23.05 0.31 -5.33
N ARG A 31 -22.15 0.24 -6.32
CA ARG A 31 -20.84 -0.38 -6.17
C ARG A 31 -19.76 0.67 -5.93
N VAL A 32 -18.82 0.34 -5.06
CA VAL A 32 -17.65 1.16 -4.77
C VAL A 32 -16.38 0.31 -4.81
N VAL A 33 -15.24 0.94 -5.06
CA VAL A 33 -13.94 0.28 -5.12
C VAL A 33 -13.55 -0.30 -3.76
N GLY A 34 -13.76 0.48 -2.71
CA GLY A 34 -13.45 0.05 -1.35
C GLY A 34 -14.21 0.86 -0.30
N LYS A 35 -14.43 0.25 0.86
CA LYS A 35 -15.06 0.88 2.02
C LYS A 35 -14.24 0.57 3.27
N GLY A 36 -13.59 1.61 3.79
CA GLY A 36 -12.88 1.58 5.08
C GLY A 36 -13.69 2.17 6.22
N HIS A 37 -13.06 2.27 7.38
CA HIS A 37 -13.66 2.90 8.57
C HIS A 37 -13.83 4.41 8.38
N ALA A 38 -12.84 5.08 7.81
CA ALA A 38 -12.84 6.54 7.68
C ALA A 38 -13.37 7.03 6.34
N ALA A 39 -13.23 6.25 5.27
CA ALA A 39 -13.53 6.69 3.92
C ALA A 39 -14.08 5.58 3.02
N VAL A 40 -14.67 6.00 1.91
CA VAL A 40 -15.08 5.15 0.78
C VAL A 40 -14.28 5.59 -0.44
N VAL A 41 -13.84 4.64 -1.25
CA VAL A 41 -13.17 4.92 -2.52
C VAL A 41 -14.12 4.58 -3.68
N VAL A 42 -14.32 5.54 -4.57
CA VAL A 42 -15.15 5.42 -5.77
C VAL A 42 -14.35 5.77 -7.02
N LEU A 43 -14.77 5.26 -8.16
CA LEU A 43 -14.22 5.64 -9.45
C LEU A 43 -14.94 6.89 -9.95
N VAL A 44 -14.18 7.85 -10.48
CA VAL A 44 -14.73 9.12 -11.00
C VAL A 44 -14.09 9.52 -12.32
N ARG A 45 -14.79 10.38 -13.08
CA ARG A 45 -14.20 11.12 -14.18
C ARG A 45 -13.82 12.51 -13.70
N HIS A 46 -12.53 12.79 -13.73
CA HIS A 46 -11.97 14.11 -13.44
C HIS A 46 -11.76 14.90 -14.72
N GLU A 47 -11.90 16.23 -14.66
CA GLU A 47 -11.89 17.10 -15.84
C GLU A 47 -10.60 17.07 -16.67
N THR A 48 -9.45 16.93 -16.02
CA THR A 48 -8.13 16.95 -16.66
C THR A 48 -7.40 15.61 -16.60
N ALA A 49 -7.64 14.80 -15.54
CA ALA A 49 -6.93 13.53 -15.31
C ALA A 49 -7.67 12.29 -15.86
N GLY A 50 -8.88 12.47 -16.43
CA GLY A 50 -9.65 11.35 -16.96
C GLY A 50 -10.27 10.48 -15.84
N VAL A 51 -10.17 9.16 -15.97
CA VAL A 51 -10.70 8.22 -14.97
C VAL A 51 -9.72 8.12 -13.79
N THR A 52 -10.21 8.43 -12.58
CA THR A 52 -9.40 8.51 -11.35
C THR A 52 -10.14 7.89 -10.18
N GLY A 53 -9.41 7.62 -9.09
CA GLY A 53 -9.99 7.27 -7.80
C GLY A 53 -10.34 8.51 -6.98
N LEU A 54 -11.48 8.49 -6.32
CA LEU A 54 -11.89 9.50 -5.36
C LEU A 54 -12.05 8.85 -3.99
N LYS A 55 -11.22 9.23 -3.01
CA LYS A 55 -11.40 8.87 -1.60
C LYS A 55 -12.31 9.90 -0.97
N VAL A 56 -13.43 9.45 -0.41
CA VAL A 56 -14.49 10.27 0.18
C VAL A 56 -14.55 9.97 1.67
N ARG A 57 -14.32 10.97 2.52
CA ARG A 57 -14.47 10.84 3.98
C ARG A 57 -15.92 10.53 4.33
N ARG A 58 -16.15 9.50 5.12
CA ARG A 58 -17.48 9.12 5.61
C ARG A 58 -18.01 10.17 6.59
N ALA A 59 -19.31 10.35 6.62
CA ALA A 59 -19.96 11.29 7.55
C ALA A 59 -19.82 10.87 9.02
N ASP A 60 -19.78 9.55 9.27
CA ASP A 60 -19.63 8.90 10.58
C ASP A 60 -18.13 8.64 10.94
N SER A 61 -17.20 9.15 10.13
CA SER A 61 -15.77 9.00 10.41
C SER A 61 -15.35 9.79 11.64
N LYS A 62 -14.54 9.15 12.48
CA LYS A 62 -13.88 9.82 13.62
C LYS A 62 -12.77 10.78 13.18
N ARG A 63 -12.33 10.71 11.92
CA ARG A 63 -11.35 11.63 11.35
C ARG A 63 -12.03 12.92 10.92
N ASP A 64 -11.42 14.04 11.26
CA ASP A 64 -11.95 15.35 10.89
C ASP A 64 -11.61 15.77 9.46
N SER A 65 -10.50 15.27 8.90
CA SER A 65 -9.99 15.67 7.60
C SER A 65 -9.18 14.57 6.92
N LEU A 66 -9.16 14.58 5.58
CA LEU A 66 -8.26 13.80 4.73
C LEU A 66 -7.02 14.60 4.27
N GLU A 67 -6.92 15.89 4.61
CA GLU A 67 -5.85 16.76 4.10
C GLU A 67 -4.46 16.29 4.52
N GLY A 68 -4.30 15.84 5.78
CA GLY A 68 -3.02 15.32 6.26
C GLY A 68 -2.55 14.10 5.44
N GLU A 69 -3.46 13.19 5.11
CA GLU A 69 -3.17 12.06 4.25
C GLU A 69 -2.78 12.51 2.83
N ALA A 70 -3.54 13.44 2.24
CA ALA A 70 -3.26 13.96 0.91
C ALA A 70 -1.89 14.66 0.82
N VAL A 71 -1.50 15.42 1.84
CA VAL A 71 -0.18 16.06 1.93
C VAL A 71 0.93 15.01 1.98
N LEU A 72 0.79 13.98 2.82
CA LEU A 72 1.77 12.89 2.89
C LEU A 72 1.86 12.11 1.58
N MET A 73 0.73 11.85 0.92
CA MET A 73 0.72 11.24 -0.43
C MET A 73 1.50 12.11 -1.41
N LYS A 74 1.27 13.42 -1.45
CA LYS A 74 2.01 14.34 -2.34
C LYS A 74 3.52 14.33 -2.08
N ILE A 75 3.95 14.25 -0.83
CA ILE A 75 5.37 14.10 -0.49
C ILE A 75 5.91 12.75 -1.01
N ALA A 76 5.11 11.68 -0.90
CA ALA A 76 5.49 10.33 -1.28
C ALA A 76 5.43 10.07 -2.79
N GLU A 77 4.72 10.87 -3.59
CA GLU A 77 4.61 10.75 -5.05
C GLU A 77 5.98 10.62 -5.75
N LYS A 78 7.00 11.34 -5.26
CA LYS A 78 8.35 11.34 -5.81
C LYS A 78 9.04 9.96 -5.73
N THR A 79 8.54 9.05 -4.92
CA THR A 79 9.06 7.68 -4.85
C THR A 79 8.58 6.80 -6.01
N GLY A 80 7.49 7.18 -6.68
CA GLY A 80 6.85 6.39 -7.73
C GLY A 80 6.01 5.20 -7.21
N PHE A 81 5.89 5.04 -5.88
CA PHE A 81 5.19 3.91 -5.25
C PHE A 81 3.89 4.30 -4.54
N VAL A 82 3.41 5.52 -4.78
CA VAL A 82 2.16 6.06 -4.21
C VAL A 82 1.35 6.69 -5.34
N PRO A 83 0.02 6.54 -5.36
CA PRO A 83 -0.83 7.19 -6.35
C PRO A 83 -0.63 8.70 -6.38
N ARG A 84 -0.56 9.29 -7.55
CA ARG A 84 -0.51 10.74 -7.73
C ARG A 84 -1.80 11.39 -7.26
N VAL A 85 -1.71 12.49 -6.51
CA VAL A 85 -2.84 13.30 -6.04
C VAL A 85 -3.04 14.51 -6.95
N TYR A 86 -4.20 14.59 -7.60
CA TYR A 86 -4.56 15.68 -8.51
C TYR A 86 -5.16 16.87 -7.76
N ALA A 87 -6.08 16.58 -6.84
CA ALA A 87 -6.75 17.58 -6.02
C ALA A 87 -7.19 16.98 -4.69
N TYR A 88 -7.31 17.81 -3.66
CA TYR A 88 -7.84 17.37 -2.37
C TYR A 88 -8.51 18.52 -1.62
N SER A 89 -9.27 18.13 -0.62
CA SER A 89 -9.94 19.01 0.33
C SER A 89 -10.09 18.30 1.67
N ARG A 90 -10.71 18.96 2.64
CA ARG A 90 -11.00 18.35 3.94
C ARG A 90 -11.65 16.96 3.86
N ASN A 91 -12.50 16.74 2.87
CA ASN A 91 -13.32 15.53 2.81
C ASN A 91 -13.02 14.62 1.61
N LEU A 92 -12.19 15.04 0.66
CA LEU A 92 -12.03 14.40 -0.63
C LEU A 92 -10.55 14.36 -1.04
N ILE A 93 -10.12 13.24 -1.65
CA ILE A 93 -8.83 13.14 -2.33
C ILE A 93 -9.08 12.55 -3.73
N VAL A 94 -8.76 13.32 -4.77
CA VAL A 94 -8.74 12.84 -6.17
C VAL A 94 -7.33 12.39 -6.47
N ARG A 95 -7.16 11.12 -6.83
CA ARG A 95 -5.85 10.50 -7.07
C ARG A 95 -5.91 9.45 -8.16
N ASP A 96 -4.76 8.96 -8.62
CA ASP A 96 -4.74 7.80 -9.51
C ASP A 96 -5.59 6.66 -8.97
N PHE A 97 -6.31 6.03 -9.87
CA PHE A 97 -6.91 4.73 -9.63
C PHE A 97 -5.90 3.66 -10.02
N ILE A 98 -5.43 2.90 -9.05
CA ILE A 98 -4.52 1.79 -9.30
C ILE A 98 -5.37 0.54 -9.47
N ASP A 99 -5.54 0.13 -10.71
CA ASP A 99 -6.20 -1.13 -11.06
C ASP A 99 -5.17 -2.28 -11.00
N GLY A 100 -5.50 -3.35 -10.30
CA GLY A 100 -4.58 -4.46 -10.10
C GLY A 100 -4.96 -5.37 -8.94
N PHE A 101 -4.03 -6.23 -8.56
CA PHE A 101 -4.20 -7.18 -7.47
C PHE A 101 -3.62 -6.65 -6.16
N THR A 102 -4.33 -6.85 -5.08
CA THR A 102 -3.78 -6.67 -3.73
C THR A 102 -2.64 -7.66 -3.51
N LEU A 103 -1.79 -7.39 -2.50
CA LEU A 103 -0.74 -8.34 -2.15
C LEU A 103 -1.29 -9.73 -1.81
N GLU A 104 -2.47 -9.81 -1.20
CA GLU A 104 -3.14 -11.07 -0.86
C GLU A 104 -3.58 -11.84 -2.12
N GLU A 105 -4.23 -11.14 -3.07
CA GLU A 105 -4.63 -11.72 -4.35
C GLU A 105 -3.43 -12.14 -5.18
N LEU A 106 -2.41 -11.29 -5.28
CA LEU A 106 -1.18 -11.63 -5.98
C LEU A 106 -0.50 -12.85 -5.37
N ALA A 107 -0.40 -12.93 -4.05
CA ALA A 107 0.22 -14.07 -3.36
C ALA A 107 -0.54 -15.39 -3.57
N SER A 108 -1.85 -15.35 -3.85
CA SER A 108 -2.65 -16.54 -4.16
C SER A 108 -2.57 -17.00 -5.62
N LEU A 109 -2.12 -16.12 -6.52
CA LEU A 109 -2.11 -16.37 -7.97
C LEU A 109 -0.69 -16.47 -8.56
N ALA A 110 0.30 -15.90 -7.90
CA ALA A 110 1.64 -15.75 -8.42
C ALA A 110 2.45 -17.04 -8.30
N THR A 111 3.26 -17.31 -9.33
CA THR A 111 4.30 -18.35 -9.25
C THR A 111 5.39 -17.94 -8.25
N PRO A 112 6.16 -18.88 -7.67
CA PRO A 112 7.24 -18.57 -6.74
C PRO A 112 8.24 -17.52 -7.26
N PRO A 113 8.70 -17.55 -8.52
CA PRO A 113 9.56 -16.50 -9.06
C PRO A 113 8.88 -15.11 -9.10
N SER A 114 7.60 -15.05 -9.46
CA SER A 114 6.84 -13.81 -9.49
C SER A 114 6.63 -13.25 -8.08
N LEU A 115 6.32 -14.12 -7.12
CA LEU A 115 6.15 -13.73 -5.72
C LEU A 115 7.44 -13.20 -5.09
N ARG A 116 8.61 -13.80 -5.43
CA ARG A 116 9.92 -13.28 -5.02
C ARG A 116 10.16 -11.86 -5.57
N LYS A 117 9.86 -11.64 -6.85
CA LYS A 117 9.96 -10.31 -7.47
C LYS A 117 9.07 -9.31 -6.75
N ALA A 118 7.82 -9.68 -6.45
CA ALA A 118 6.89 -8.83 -5.71
C ALA A 118 7.44 -8.46 -4.32
N PHE A 119 7.97 -9.39 -3.56
CA PHE A 119 8.57 -9.12 -2.25
C PHE A 119 9.78 -8.21 -2.36
N VAL A 120 10.69 -8.45 -3.31
CA VAL A 120 11.86 -7.59 -3.55
C VAL A 120 11.44 -6.16 -3.89
N LYS A 121 10.48 -5.99 -4.81
CA LYS A 121 9.99 -4.66 -5.19
C LYS A 121 9.27 -3.97 -4.04
N LEU A 122 8.50 -4.70 -3.25
CA LEU A 122 7.81 -4.17 -2.09
C LEU A 122 8.80 -3.70 -1.00
N ILE A 123 9.89 -4.44 -0.76
CA ILE A 123 10.97 -4.01 0.16
C ILE A 123 11.65 -2.73 -0.36
N ASN A 124 11.97 -2.67 -1.65
CA ASN A 124 12.56 -1.47 -2.24
C ASN A 124 11.60 -0.27 -2.13
N ALA A 125 10.32 -0.46 -2.43
CA ALA A 125 9.31 0.59 -2.32
C ALA A 125 9.16 1.10 -0.86
N ALA A 126 9.18 0.18 0.12
CA ALA A 126 9.16 0.52 1.54
C ALA A 126 10.42 1.29 1.96
N PHE A 127 11.59 0.90 1.44
CA PHE A 127 12.84 1.60 1.69
C PHE A 127 12.82 3.03 1.13
N GLU A 128 12.29 3.25 -0.07
CA GLU A 128 12.16 4.60 -0.63
C GLU A 128 11.22 5.49 0.21
N LEU A 129 10.14 4.94 0.79
CA LEU A 129 9.32 5.68 1.74
C LEU A 129 10.09 5.99 3.03
N ASP A 130 10.86 5.04 3.54
CA ASP A 130 11.70 5.26 4.73
C ASP A 130 12.75 6.37 4.49
N ARG A 131 13.37 6.40 3.30
CA ARG A 131 14.37 7.44 2.93
C ARG A 131 13.81 8.86 2.95
N ILE A 132 12.54 9.02 2.66
CA ILE A 132 11.89 10.35 2.66
C ILE A 132 11.17 10.67 3.97
N GLY A 133 11.34 9.83 4.99
CA GLY A 133 10.76 10.06 6.31
C GLY A 133 9.28 9.70 6.46
N ILE A 134 8.66 9.01 5.49
CA ILE A 134 7.27 8.56 5.58
C ILE A 134 7.20 7.24 6.32
N ASP A 135 6.49 7.20 7.45
CA ASP A 135 6.30 6.03 8.31
C ASP A 135 4.81 5.63 8.34
N ILE A 136 4.46 4.48 7.75
CA ILE A 136 3.09 3.97 7.68
C ILE A 136 2.90 2.92 8.78
N ILE A 137 2.14 3.25 9.82
CA ILE A 137 2.03 2.42 11.02
C ILE A 137 1.40 1.06 10.72
N GLU A 138 0.35 1.01 9.88
CA GLU A 138 -0.36 -0.23 9.54
C GLU A 138 0.35 -1.09 8.48
N MET A 139 1.56 -0.73 8.06
CA MET A 139 2.32 -1.50 7.08
C MET A 139 2.69 -2.92 7.53
N SER A 140 2.44 -3.27 8.79
CA SER A 140 2.51 -4.65 9.27
C SER A 140 1.37 -5.55 8.78
N ARG A 141 0.35 -4.97 8.11
CA ARG A 141 -0.79 -5.64 7.48
C ARG A 141 -1.00 -5.14 6.06
N PRO A 142 -0.03 -5.31 5.15
CA PRO A 142 -0.04 -4.68 3.83
C PRO A 142 -1.05 -5.30 2.85
N ASN A 143 -1.69 -6.40 3.20
CA ASN A 143 -2.45 -7.26 2.29
C ASN A 143 -3.47 -6.51 1.43
N ARG A 144 -4.11 -5.46 1.98
CA ARG A 144 -5.12 -4.63 1.30
C ARG A 144 -4.68 -3.19 1.07
N GLN A 145 -3.48 -2.83 1.53
CA GLN A 145 -2.95 -1.46 1.42
C GLN A 145 -1.95 -1.34 0.27
N VAL A 146 -1.50 -2.47 -0.25
CA VAL A 146 -0.60 -2.54 -1.40
C VAL A 146 -1.35 -3.18 -2.57
N VAL A 147 -1.33 -2.49 -3.70
CA VAL A 147 -1.87 -2.99 -4.98
C VAL A 147 -0.74 -3.06 -5.99
N PHE A 148 -0.63 -4.20 -6.65
CA PHE A 148 0.28 -4.40 -7.78
C PHE A 148 -0.46 -4.07 -9.07
N MET A 149 -0.09 -2.96 -9.70
CA MET A 149 -0.76 -2.43 -10.87
C MET A 149 -0.77 -3.44 -12.02
N CYS A 150 -1.94 -3.71 -12.57
CA CYS A 150 -2.18 -4.71 -13.63
C CYS A 150 -1.68 -6.13 -13.27
N GLY A 151 -1.53 -6.46 -11.98
CA GLY A 151 -0.96 -7.72 -11.54
C GLY A 151 0.55 -7.86 -11.77
N ASP A 152 1.23 -6.77 -12.16
CA ASP A 152 2.67 -6.75 -12.37
C ASP A 152 3.41 -6.72 -11.02
N ALA A 153 4.10 -7.82 -10.71
CA ALA A 153 4.89 -7.98 -9.48
C ALA A 153 5.97 -6.89 -9.28
N GLU A 154 6.29 -6.15 -10.32
CA GLU A 154 7.30 -5.08 -10.28
C GLU A 154 6.72 -3.69 -10.02
N LYS A 155 5.38 -3.57 -9.94
CA LYS A 155 4.68 -2.29 -9.78
C LYS A 155 3.79 -2.21 -8.53
N PRO A 156 4.38 -2.31 -7.31
CA PRO A 156 3.62 -2.14 -6.08
C PRO A 156 3.29 -0.66 -5.85
N TYR A 157 2.06 -0.40 -5.40
CA TYR A 157 1.60 0.91 -4.97
C TYR A 157 1.03 0.85 -3.55
N PHE A 158 1.47 1.73 -2.68
CA PHE A 158 0.85 1.96 -1.37
C PHE A 158 -0.36 2.88 -1.56
N ILE A 159 -1.55 2.31 -1.54
CA ILE A 159 -2.78 3.02 -1.88
C ILE A 159 -3.47 3.69 -0.70
N ASP A 160 -3.03 3.43 0.53
CA ASP A 160 -3.61 4.00 1.74
C ASP A 160 -2.51 4.50 2.69
N LEU A 161 -2.48 5.82 2.89
CA LEU A 161 -1.57 6.50 3.80
C LEU A 161 -2.30 7.05 5.03
N GLU A 162 -3.47 6.50 5.36
CA GLU A 162 -4.30 6.97 6.46
C GLU A 162 -3.57 7.02 7.80
N THR A 163 -2.71 6.03 8.08
CA THR A 163 -1.93 5.95 9.32
C THR A 163 -0.48 6.41 9.15
N ALA A 164 -0.19 7.06 8.03
CA ALA A 164 1.14 7.59 7.76
C ALA A 164 1.45 8.85 8.58
N ARG A 165 2.73 9.05 8.85
CA ARG A 165 3.27 10.25 9.50
C ARG A 165 4.68 10.52 9.02
N LEU A 166 5.16 11.73 9.24
CA LEU A 166 6.60 12.03 9.15
C LEU A 166 7.30 11.49 10.40
N SER A 167 8.41 10.84 10.21
CA SER A 167 9.22 10.24 11.27
C SER A 167 10.71 10.42 10.98
N PRO A 168 11.53 10.75 11.97
CA PRO A 168 12.99 10.78 11.80
C PRO A 168 13.58 9.36 11.70
N SER A 169 12.83 8.33 12.09
CA SER A 169 13.24 6.92 12.02
C SER A 169 12.08 6.03 11.56
N PRO A 170 11.68 6.15 10.28
CA PRO A 170 10.62 5.31 9.73
C PRO A 170 11.10 3.86 9.63
N SER A 171 10.15 2.92 9.63
CA SER A 171 10.48 1.50 9.70
C SER A 171 9.54 0.63 8.86
N ASN A 172 9.12 1.13 7.68
CA ASN A 172 8.24 0.41 6.77
C ASN A 172 8.87 -0.92 6.32
N VAL A 173 10.18 -0.93 5.99
CA VAL A 173 10.92 -2.15 5.64
C VAL A 173 10.73 -3.21 6.73
N SER A 174 10.97 -2.87 8.01
CA SER A 174 10.83 -3.84 9.11
C SER A 174 9.39 -4.36 9.26
N ARG A 175 8.37 -3.52 9.00
CA ARG A 175 6.97 -3.91 9.05
C ARG A 175 6.59 -4.84 7.89
N ILE A 176 7.08 -4.55 6.67
CA ILE A 176 6.88 -5.42 5.52
C ILE A 176 7.53 -6.78 5.74
N ILE A 177 8.75 -6.83 6.27
CA ILE A 177 9.40 -8.10 6.60
C ILE A 177 8.57 -8.88 7.61
N SER A 178 8.04 -8.23 8.65
CA SER A 178 7.15 -8.89 9.60
C SER A 178 5.91 -9.50 8.95
N ALA A 179 5.35 -8.84 7.93
CA ALA A 179 4.23 -9.36 7.18
C ALA A 179 4.62 -10.54 6.29
N ILE A 180 5.74 -10.44 5.56
CA ILE A 180 6.29 -11.52 4.73
C ILE A 180 6.57 -12.76 5.58
N VAL A 181 7.26 -12.60 6.71
CA VAL A 181 7.58 -13.71 7.63
C VAL A 181 6.31 -14.39 8.16
N LYS A 182 5.30 -13.62 8.54
CA LYS A 182 4.01 -14.18 9.00
C LYS A 182 3.29 -14.94 7.88
N GLY A 183 3.32 -14.45 6.66
CA GLY A 183 2.78 -15.13 5.48
C GLY A 183 3.56 -16.40 5.20
N TYR A 184 4.87 -16.29 5.07
CA TYR A 184 5.78 -17.40 4.79
C TYR A 184 5.71 -18.51 5.84
N ALA A 185 5.58 -18.15 7.13
CA ALA A 185 5.42 -19.13 8.20
C ALA A 185 4.19 -20.03 8.05
N LYS A 186 3.15 -19.55 7.37
CA LYS A 186 1.91 -20.30 7.10
C LYS A 186 1.97 -21.17 5.84
N MET A 187 2.92 -20.90 4.95
CA MET A 187 3.06 -21.64 3.69
C MET A 187 3.59 -23.06 3.96
N ARG A 188 3.18 -24.04 3.18
CA ARG A 188 3.74 -25.40 3.20
C ARG A 188 5.01 -25.42 2.35
N THR A 189 6.15 -25.71 2.95
CA THR A 189 7.45 -25.86 2.27
C THR A 189 8.04 -27.22 2.57
N SER A 190 8.94 -27.70 1.73
CA SER A 190 9.53 -29.04 1.81
C SER A 190 10.46 -29.27 3.00
N THR A 191 11.14 -28.23 3.48
CA THR A 191 12.11 -28.32 4.57
C THR A 191 11.80 -27.37 5.72
N ALA A 192 11.43 -27.91 6.88
CA ALA A 192 11.09 -27.12 8.06
C ALA A 192 12.30 -26.39 8.69
N GLU A 193 13.51 -26.94 8.53
CA GLU A 193 14.75 -26.36 9.07
C GLU A 193 15.18 -25.11 8.29
N GLN A 194 15.29 -25.20 6.96
CA GLN A 194 15.65 -24.05 6.11
C GLN A 194 14.68 -22.88 6.31
N LYS A 195 13.39 -23.18 6.40
CA LYS A 195 12.36 -22.19 6.66
C LYS A 195 12.56 -21.46 8.00
N LYS A 196 12.97 -22.15 9.05
CA LYS A 196 13.27 -21.54 10.35
C LYS A 196 14.49 -20.62 10.25
N GLU A 197 15.53 -21.04 9.54
CA GLU A 197 16.75 -20.26 9.34
C GLU A 197 16.47 -18.96 8.60
N ASP A 198 15.76 -19.01 7.44
CA ASP A 198 15.35 -17.86 6.67
C ASP A 198 14.52 -16.87 7.49
N VAL A 199 13.55 -17.38 8.25
CA VAL A 199 12.71 -16.57 9.14
C VAL A 199 13.55 -15.89 10.22
N HIS A 200 14.44 -16.60 10.89
CA HIS A 200 15.31 -16.03 11.91
C HIS A 200 16.21 -14.94 11.34
N LYS A 201 16.80 -15.18 10.17
CA LYS A 201 17.66 -14.23 9.47
C LYS A 201 16.89 -12.95 9.11
N LEU A 202 15.72 -13.08 8.50
CA LEU A 202 14.87 -11.92 8.16
C LEU A 202 14.46 -11.12 9.40
N ILE A 203 14.09 -11.78 10.49
CA ILE A 203 13.75 -11.10 11.75
C ILE A 203 14.96 -10.35 12.33
N SER A 204 16.16 -10.96 12.30
CA SER A 204 17.38 -10.32 12.76
C SER A 204 17.69 -9.06 11.95
N LEU A 205 17.66 -9.16 10.62
CA LEU A 205 17.89 -8.04 9.71
C LEU A 205 16.83 -6.92 9.88
N ALA A 206 15.56 -7.28 10.10
CA ALA A 206 14.52 -6.31 10.38
C ALA A 206 14.74 -5.53 11.69
N ARG A 207 15.26 -6.19 12.71
CA ARG A 207 15.62 -5.54 14.00
C ARG A 207 16.83 -4.63 13.84
N GLU A 208 17.84 -5.06 13.10
CA GLU A 208 19.04 -4.29 12.78
C GLU A 208 18.67 -3.04 11.99
N TYR A 209 17.87 -3.19 10.92
CA TYR A 209 17.34 -2.08 10.11
C TYR A 209 16.63 -1.03 10.98
N LYS A 210 15.78 -1.47 11.90
CA LYS A 210 15.02 -0.56 12.78
C LYS A 210 15.93 0.23 13.74
N ARG A 211 17.07 -0.34 14.15
CA ARG A 211 18.04 0.31 15.04
C ARG A 211 19.00 1.23 14.29
N SER A 212 19.23 0.97 13.03
CA SER A 212 20.13 1.76 12.20
C SER A 212 19.48 3.11 11.85
N ILE A 213 20.27 4.18 11.93
CA ILE A 213 19.86 5.55 11.53
C ILE A 213 20.57 5.94 10.24
N ASP A 214 21.76 5.42 10.00
CA ASP A 214 22.58 5.71 8.82
C ASP A 214 21.98 5.11 7.55
N GLU A 215 21.84 5.91 6.50
CA GLU A 215 21.24 5.49 5.24
C GLU A 215 22.06 4.40 4.53
N THR A 216 23.39 4.50 4.58
CA THR A 216 24.29 3.51 3.96
C THR A 216 24.16 2.16 4.65
N ALA A 217 24.15 2.15 5.98
CA ALA A 217 23.94 0.93 6.76
C ALA A 217 22.56 0.33 6.47
N ARG A 218 21.49 1.14 6.44
CA ARG A 218 20.14 0.69 6.06
C ARG A 218 20.10 0.07 4.67
N ARG A 219 20.75 0.69 3.69
CA ARG A 219 20.85 0.18 2.31
C ARG A 219 21.52 -1.19 2.28
N ASN A 220 22.62 -1.35 2.99
CA ASN A 220 23.34 -2.63 3.08
C ASN A 220 22.47 -3.73 3.71
N ILE A 221 21.72 -3.40 4.76
CA ILE A 221 20.78 -4.33 5.38
C ILE A 221 19.66 -4.71 4.39
N VAL A 222 19.11 -3.75 3.64
CA VAL A 222 18.11 -4.02 2.60
C VAL A 222 18.64 -4.97 1.53
N MET A 223 19.90 -4.82 1.10
CA MET A 223 20.54 -5.74 0.17
C MET A 223 20.63 -7.17 0.73
N GLN A 224 20.97 -7.33 2.01
CA GLN A 224 21.00 -8.63 2.67
C GLN A 224 19.59 -9.26 2.77
N ILE A 225 18.57 -8.44 3.08
CA ILE A 225 17.16 -8.87 3.09
C ILE A 225 16.75 -9.37 1.72
N ILE A 226 17.01 -8.60 0.67
CA ILE A 226 16.69 -8.96 -0.72
C ILE A 226 17.38 -10.26 -1.09
N ASN A 227 18.66 -10.41 -0.80
CA ASN A 227 19.41 -11.64 -1.07
C ASN A 227 18.80 -12.84 -0.33
N THR A 228 18.38 -12.67 0.92
CA THR A 228 17.70 -13.75 1.66
C THR A 228 16.38 -14.12 0.97
N ILE A 229 15.54 -13.15 0.58
CA ILE A 229 14.26 -13.39 -0.10
C ILE A 229 14.46 -14.11 -1.45
N LEU A 230 15.50 -13.77 -2.20
CA LEU A 230 15.79 -14.40 -3.49
C LEU A 230 16.14 -15.90 -3.36
N HIS A 231 16.71 -16.31 -2.24
CA HIS A 231 17.11 -17.70 -1.98
C HIS A 231 16.09 -18.51 -1.15
N MET A 232 15.04 -17.85 -0.63
CA MET A 232 13.98 -18.55 0.11
C MET A 232 13.25 -19.58 -0.77
N GLU A 233 12.98 -20.74 -0.21
CA GLU A 233 12.06 -21.71 -0.82
C GLU A 233 10.61 -21.22 -0.67
N LEU A 234 10.04 -20.69 -1.74
CA LEU A 234 8.62 -20.42 -1.80
C LEU A 234 7.89 -21.65 -2.37
N PRO A 235 6.76 -22.06 -1.77
CA PRO A 235 6.01 -23.20 -2.28
C PRO A 235 5.46 -22.90 -3.67
N ASP A 236 5.40 -23.94 -4.52
CA ASP A 236 4.53 -23.89 -5.69
C ASP A 236 3.10 -23.85 -5.18
N ILE A 237 2.43 -22.74 -5.42
CA ILE A 237 0.99 -22.61 -5.23
C ILE A 237 0.38 -23.30 -6.46
N GLY A 238 0.47 -24.63 -6.48
CA GLY A 238 -0.21 -25.45 -7.49
C GLY A 238 -1.71 -25.30 -7.29
N PHE A 239 -2.39 -24.92 -8.36
CA PHE A 239 -3.83 -24.96 -8.49
C PHE A 239 -4.35 -26.39 -8.37
#